data_193c0137de9dd5653aeace3073a1abdc
#
_entry.id   193c0137de9dd5653aeace3073a1abdc
#
_cell.length_a   1.000
_cell.length_b   1.000
_cell.length_c   1.000
_cell.angle_alpha   90.00
_cell.angle_beta   90.00
_cell.angle_gamma   90.00
#
_symmetry.space_group_name_H-M   'P 1'
#
loop_
_entity.id
_entity.type
_entity.pdbx_description
1 polymer ?
#
loop_
_entity_poly.entity_id
_entity_poly.type
_entity_poly.pdbx_seq_one_letter_code
_entity_poly.pdbx_strand_id
1 'polypeptide(L)'
;MTLIKARRLRSDMTEAELALWLQLRDCRLAGFKFRRQFPVGPFFADFACWQAKLIVELDGGQHSVQVAYDQQRTHFLEQQGFTVIRFWNDEVLLNWEGVRQVILWHLQGRISPHSGF
;
A
#
# COMPACT_ATOMS: atom_id res chain seq x y z
N MET A 1 -3.41 -0.21 -24.44
CA MET A 1 -3.03 0.60 -23.30
C MET A 1 -2.98 -0.16 -22.01
N THR A 2 -4.07 -0.78 -21.67
CA THR A 2 -4.13 -1.50 -20.41
C THR A 2 -3.09 -2.59 -20.30
N LEU A 3 -2.88 -3.32 -21.37
CA LEU A 3 -1.91 -4.39 -21.37
C LEU A 3 -0.48 -3.88 -21.17
N ILE A 4 -0.15 -2.81 -21.87
CA ILE A 4 1.18 -2.21 -21.74
C ILE A 4 1.37 -1.68 -20.33
N LYS A 5 0.36 -1.05 -19.79
CA LYS A 5 0.45 -0.51 -18.46
C LYS A 5 0.64 -1.61 -17.41
N ALA A 6 -0.07 -2.72 -17.57
CA ALA A 6 0.08 -3.82 -16.63
C ALA A 6 1.48 -4.40 -16.67
N ARG A 7 2.07 -4.49 -17.86
CA ARG A 7 3.43 -4.96 -17.99
C ARG A 7 4.41 -4.05 -17.27
N ARG A 8 4.24 -2.74 -17.49
CA ARG A 8 5.11 -1.78 -16.83
C ARG A 8 4.99 -1.89 -15.32
N LEU A 9 3.78 -2.04 -14.83
CA LEU A 9 3.58 -2.15 -13.40
C LEU A 9 4.28 -3.35 -12.80
N ARG A 10 4.42 -4.42 -13.58
CA ARG A 10 5.10 -5.59 -13.08
C ARG A 10 6.61 -5.54 -13.24
N SER A 11 7.08 -4.94 -14.34
CA SER A 11 8.49 -4.98 -14.64
C SER A 11 9.25 -3.73 -14.21
N ASP A 12 8.54 -2.63 -13.98
CA ASP A 12 9.18 -1.36 -13.63
C ASP A 12 8.97 -0.99 -12.18
N MET A 13 9.18 -1.93 -11.29
CA MET A 13 9.11 -1.61 -9.87
C MET A 13 10.26 -0.70 -9.49
N THR A 14 9.95 0.31 -8.68
CA THR A 14 11.01 1.12 -8.12
C THR A 14 11.73 0.32 -7.06
N GLU A 15 12.88 0.84 -6.65
CA GLU A 15 13.66 0.20 -5.61
C GLU A 15 12.87 0.08 -4.32
N ALA A 16 12.13 1.13 -3.97
CA ALA A 16 11.32 1.10 -2.75
C ALA A 16 10.17 0.12 -2.86
N GLU A 17 9.54 0.06 -4.04
CA GLU A 17 8.46 -0.90 -4.25
C GLU A 17 8.96 -2.33 -4.11
N LEU A 18 10.10 -2.62 -4.69
CA LEU A 18 10.67 -3.94 -4.58
C LEU A 18 11.03 -4.27 -3.14
N ALA A 19 11.65 -3.32 -2.44
CA ALA A 19 12.01 -3.52 -1.04
C ALA A 19 10.78 -3.84 -0.20
N LEU A 20 9.73 -3.08 -0.39
CA LEU A 20 8.50 -3.31 0.37
C LEU A 20 7.87 -4.63 0.00
N TRP A 21 7.80 -4.93 -1.29
CA TRP A 21 7.19 -6.17 -1.74
C TRP A 21 7.88 -7.40 -1.16
N LEU A 22 9.21 -7.35 -1.09
CA LEU A 22 9.96 -8.49 -0.53
C LEU A 22 9.64 -8.72 0.94
N GLN A 23 9.17 -7.70 1.63
CA GLN A 23 8.77 -7.83 3.02
C GLN A 23 7.32 -8.26 3.18
N LEU A 24 6.48 -7.98 2.18
CA LEU A 24 5.05 -8.26 2.29
C LEU A 24 4.63 -9.55 1.62
N ARG A 25 5.37 -10.01 0.63
CA ARG A 25 4.98 -11.18 -0.14
C ARG A 25 4.98 -12.44 0.73
N ASP A 26 4.28 -13.45 0.27
CA ASP A 26 4.26 -14.76 0.90
C ASP A 26 3.81 -14.72 2.36
N CYS A 27 2.91 -13.79 2.67
CA CYS A 27 2.37 -13.64 4.02
C CYS A 27 3.45 -13.42 5.08
N ARG A 28 4.56 -12.81 4.67
CA ARG A 28 5.70 -12.64 5.58
C ARG A 28 5.42 -11.71 6.74
N LEU A 29 4.57 -10.71 6.53
CA LEU A 29 4.31 -9.76 7.59
C LEU A 29 3.11 -10.20 8.40
N ALA A 30 3.39 -10.78 9.54
CA ALA A 30 2.37 -11.22 10.51
C ALA A 30 1.33 -12.19 9.90
N GLY A 31 1.68 -12.88 8.83
CA GLY A 31 0.78 -13.85 8.22
C GLY A 31 -0.29 -13.25 7.32
N PHE A 32 -0.28 -11.94 7.13
CA PHE A 32 -1.27 -11.30 6.28
C PHE A 32 -0.89 -11.37 4.82
N LYS A 33 -1.87 -11.64 3.98
CA LYS A 33 -1.63 -11.73 2.55
C LYS A 33 -1.76 -10.36 1.91
N PHE A 34 -0.70 -9.94 1.22
CA PHE A 34 -0.71 -8.71 0.44
C PHE A 34 -0.63 -9.02 -1.04
N ARG A 35 -1.29 -8.20 -1.84
CA ARG A 35 -1.19 -8.26 -3.29
C ARG A 35 -0.69 -6.92 -3.79
N ARG A 36 0.15 -6.94 -4.83
CA ARG A 36 0.58 -5.68 -5.44
C ARG A 36 -0.28 -5.38 -6.64
N GLN A 37 -0.38 -4.10 -6.95
CA GLN A 37 -1.14 -3.61 -8.09
C GLN A 37 -2.54 -4.17 -8.07
N PHE A 38 -3.19 -4.02 -6.95
CA PHE A 38 -4.49 -4.61 -6.69
C PHE A 38 -5.59 -3.70 -7.25
N PRO A 39 -6.44 -4.21 -8.15
CA PRO A 39 -7.47 -3.36 -8.75
C PRO A 39 -8.64 -3.13 -7.78
N VAL A 40 -9.05 -1.87 -7.66
CA VAL A 40 -10.22 -1.49 -6.88
C VAL A 40 -11.00 -0.51 -7.74
N GLY A 41 -12.11 -0.96 -8.34
CA GLY A 41 -12.85 -0.15 -9.28
C GLY A 41 -11.94 0.26 -10.44
N PRO A 42 -11.93 1.55 -10.78
CA PRO A 42 -11.08 2.00 -11.89
C PRO A 42 -9.64 2.27 -11.50
N PHE A 43 -9.26 1.99 -10.26
CA PHE A 43 -7.93 2.31 -9.76
C PHE A 43 -7.14 1.06 -9.42
N PHE A 44 -5.82 1.24 -9.27
CA PHE A 44 -4.94 0.19 -8.78
C PHE A 44 -4.30 0.68 -7.50
N ALA A 45 -4.30 -0.19 -6.49
CA ALA A 45 -3.59 0.09 -5.24
C ALA A 45 -2.20 -0.54 -5.33
N ASP A 46 -1.20 0.16 -4.82
CA ASP A 46 0.16 -0.37 -4.89
C ASP A 46 0.26 -1.71 -4.18
N PHE A 47 -0.18 -1.77 -2.94
CA PHE A 47 -0.21 -3.00 -2.15
C PHE A 47 -1.48 -3.02 -1.34
N ALA A 48 -2.16 -4.14 -1.32
CA ALA A 48 -3.43 -4.24 -0.61
C ALA A 48 -3.52 -5.54 0.16
N CYS A 49 -4.03 -5.45 1.38
CA CYS A 49 -4.37 -6.59 2.20
C CYS A 49 -5.89 -6.62 2.34
N TRP A 50 -6.51 -7.56 1.68
CA TRP A 50 -7.97 -7.65 1.70
C TRP A 50 -8.50 -7.97 3.09
N GLN A 51 -7.82 -8.85 3.80
CA GLN A 51 -8.25 -9.26 5.13
C GLN A 51 -8.37 -8.08 6.10
N ALA A 52 -7.41 -7.19 6.06
CA ALA A 52 -7.39 -6.04 6.95
C ALA A 52 -7.98 -4.79 6.32
N LYS A 53 -8.38 -4.88 5.05
CA LYS A 53 -8.87 -3.73 4.31
C LYS A 53 -7.87 -2.58 4.37
N LEU A 54 -6.62 -2.91 4.15
CA LEU A 54 -5.53 -1.95 4.24
C LEU A 54 -4.84 -1.82 2.89
N ILE A 55 -4.62 -0.57 2.49
CA ILE A 55 -3.85 -0.26 1.29
C ILE A 55 -2.61 0.51 1.71
N VAL A 56 -1.46 0.08 1.20
CA VAL A 56 -0.19 0.75 1.43
C VAL A 56 0.29 1.33 0.10
N GLU A 57 0.60 2.61 0.09
CA GLU A 57 1.02 3.30 -1.12
C GLU A 57 2.37 3.93 -0.92
N LEU A 58 3.16 3.97 -1.99
CA LEU A 58 4.46 4.61 -1.95
C LEU A 58 4.45 5.85 -2.81
N ASP A 59 5.11 6.89 -2.33
CA ASP A 59 5.15 8.16 -3.00
C ASP A 59 6.60 8.55 -3.23
N GLY A 60 6.93 8.86 -4.48
CA GLY A 60 8.29 9.25 -4.84
C GLY A 60 8.56 10.74 -4.74
N GLY A 61 7.57 11.53 -4.37
CA GLY A 61 7.77 12.94 -4.21
C GLY A 61 7.41 13.80 -5.40
N GLN A 62 6.93 13.21 -6.48
CA GLN A 62 6.54 13.94 -7.67
C GLN A 62 5.04 13.93 -7.77
N HIS A 63 4.40 14.87 -7.13
CA HIS A 63 2.99 14.70 -6.94
C HIS A 63 2.16 15.93 -7.13
N SER A 64 2.75 17.07 -7.26
CA SER A 64 1.99 18.28 -7.07
C SER A 64 0.87 18.50 -8.06
N VAL A 65 1.08 18.10 -9.32
CA VAL A 65 0.07 18.38 -10.33
C VAL A 65 -1.12 17.46 -10.28
N GLN A 66 -1.06 16.45 -9.46
CA GLN A 66 -2.12 15.45 -9.42
C GLN A 66 -2.80 15.33 -8.07
N VAL A 67 -2.69 16.38 -7.26
CA VAL A 67 -3.24 16.33 -5.92
C VAL A 67 -4.73 16.03 -5.92
N ALA A 68 -5.49 16.74 -6.78
CA ALA A 68 -6.94 16.55 -6.83
C ALA A 68 -7.30 15.14 -7.25
N TYR A 69 -6.60 14.60 -8.23
CA TYR A 69 -6.83 13.25 -8.68
C TYR A 69 -6.52 12.24 -7.58
N ASP A 70 -5.42 12.45 -6.88
CA ASP A 70 -5.03 11.57 -5.79
C ASP A 70 -6.05 11.59 -4.66
N GLN A 71 -6.61 12.76 -4.37
CA GLN A 71 -7.63 12.86 -3.34
C GLN A 71 -8.89 12.14 -3.73
N GLN A 72 -9.31 12.26 -4.99
CA GLN A 72 -10.46 11.53 -5.49
C GLN A 72 -10.25 10.04 -5.40
N ARG A 73 -9.07 9.60 -5.77
CA ARG A 73 -8.72 8.19 -5.73
C ARG A 73 -8.75 7.66 -4.31
N THR A 74 -8.12 8.37 -3.39
CA THR A 74 -8.10 7.98 -2.00
C THR A 74 -9.50 7.93 -1.42
N HIS A 75 -10.31 8.93 -1.73
CA HIS A 75 -11.69 8.96 -1.25
C HIS A 75 -12.47 7.75 -1.76
N PHE A 76 -12.30 7.41 -3.03
CA PHE A 76 -12.96 6.25 -3.59
C PHE A 76 -12.55 4.98 -2.85
N LEU A 77 -11.25 4.81 -2.63
CA LEU A 77 -10.75 3.62 -1.95
C LEU A 77 -11.29 3.53 -0.53
N GLU A 78 -11.36 4.66 0.15
CA GLU A 78 -11.91 4.68 1.50
C GLU A 78 -13.39 4.35 1.53
N GLN A 79 -14.12 4.79 0.52
CA GLN A 79 -15.53 4.45 0.42
C GLN A 79 -15.75 2.96 0.18
N GLN A 80 -14.75 2.30 -0.39
CA GLN A 80 -14.83 0.85 -0.57
C GLN A 80 -14.44 0.10 0.70
N GLY A 81 -14.18 0.80 1.77
CA GLY A 81 -13.89 0.20 3.06
C GLY A 81 -12.42 0.05 3.39
N PHE A 82 -11.55 0.59 2.54
CA PHE A 82 -10.12 0.48 2.79
C PHE A 82 -9.58 1.65 3.60
N THR A 83 -8.59 1.36 4.41
CA THR A 83 -7.77 2.39 5.01
C THR A 83 -6.54 2.54 4.13
N VAL A 84 -6.21 3.76 3.74
CA VAL A 84 -5.07 4.01 2.86
C VAL A 84 -3.98 4.69 3.67
N ILE A 85 -2.79 4.08 3.69
CA ILE A 85 -1.64 4.69 4.34
C ILE A 85 -0.55 4.87 3.31
N ARG A 86 0.23 5.92 3.45
CA ARG A 86 1.26 6.29 2.50
C ARG A 86 2.59 6.48 3.17
N PHE A 87 3.62 6.07 2.45
CA PHE A 87 4.99 6.29 2.88
C PHE A 87 5.77 6.88 1.73
N TRP A 88 6.78 7.68 2.07
CA TRP A 88 7.74 8.11 1.08
C TRP A 88 8.63 6.93 0.72
N ASN A 89 9.12 6.90 -0.52
CA ASN A 89 10.07 5.87 -0.91
C ASN A 89 11.24 5.80 0.03
N ASP A 90 11.76 6.96 0.42
CA ASP A 90 12.91 7.00 1.31
C ASP A 90 12.63 6.40 2.67
N GLU A 91 11.41 6.52 3.15
CA GLU A 91 11.07 5.91 4.42
C GLU A 91 11.21 4.39 4.37
N VAL A 92 10.76 3.81 3.29
CA VAL A 92 10.86 2.35 3.14
C VAL A 92 12.33 1.93 3.06
N LEU A 93 13.14 2.69 2.32
CA LEU A 93 14.52 2.32 2.10
C LEU A 93 15.42 2.60 3.30
N LEU A 94 15.13 3.66 4.04
CA LEU A 94 16.03 4.12 5.10
C LEU A 94 15.49 3.88 6.50
N ASN A 95 14.21 3.62 6.65
CA ASN A 95 13.60 3.42 7.97
C ASN A 95 12.54 2.33 7.90
N TRP A 96 12.95 1.18 7.41
CA TRP A 96 12.02 0.07 7.27
C TRP A 96 11.36 -0.30 8.59
N GLU A 97 12.11 -0.27 9.68
CA GLU A 97 11.55 -0.67 10.96
C GLU A 97 10.40 0.23 11.37
N GLY A 98 10.52 1.54 11.16
CA GLY A 98 9.43 2.46 11.45
C GLY A 98 8.21 2.21 10.56
N VAL A 99 8.45 1.97 9.29
CA VAL A 99 7.38 1.66 8.34
C VAL A 99 6.68 0.36 8.76
N ARG A 100 7.45 -0.64 9.10
CA ARG A 100 6.92 -1.94 9.52
C ARG A 100 6.01 -1.79 10.74
N GLN A 101 6.44 -0.99 11.70
CA GLN A 101 5.65 -0.77 12.91
C GLN A 101 4.30 -0.15 12.59
N VAL A 102 4.27 0.82 11.70
CA VAL A 102 3.03 1.47 11.31
C VAL A 102 2.10 0.49 10.61
N ILE A 103 2.65 -0.28 9.68
CA ILE A 103 1.83 -1.26 8.96
C ILE A 103 1.26 -2.29 9.94
N LEU A 104 2.11 -2.80 10.83
CA LEU A 104 1.66 -3.77 11.82
C LEU A 104 0.57 -3.21 12.71
N TRP A 105 0.72 -1.95 13.11
CA TRP A 105 -0.30 -1.33 13.94
C TRP A 105 -1.66 -1.33 13.23
N HIS A 106 -1.67 -1.01 11.94
CA HIS A 106 -2.92 -1.02 11.18
C HIS A 106 -3.46 -2.42 10.99
N LEU A 107 -2.59 -3.40 10.78
CA LEU A 107 -3.04 -4.77 10.60
C LEU A 107 -3.63 -5.34 11.87
N GLN A 108 -2.98 -5.10 12.98
CA GLN A 108 -3.38 -5.69 14.26
C GLN A 108 -4.41 -4.85 14.99
N GLY A 109 -4.33 -3.55 14.84
CA GLY A 109 -5.24 -2.66 15.52
C GLY A 109 -6.67 -2.81 15.08
N ARG A 110 -6.87 -3.33 13.90
CA ARG A 110 -8.22 -3.55 13.43
C ARG A 110 -8.88 -4.72 14.11
N ILE A 111 -8.07 -5.62 14.58
CA ILE A 111 -8.58 -6.82 15.20
C ILE A 111 -8.61 -6.68 16.69
N SER A 112 -7.62 -6.05 17.22
CA SER A 112 -7.44 -5.90 18.62
C SER A 112 -8.37 -4.85 19.17
N PRO A 113 -8.80 -4.87 20.08
CA PRO A 113 -9.60 -3.83 20.68
C PRO A 113 -8.98 -3.24 21.89
N HIS A 114 -8.01 -3.36 21.40
CA HIS A 114 -7.49 -3.10 22.00
C HIS A 114 -7.38 -3.30 22.73
N SER A 115 -7.20 -3.59 22.49
CA SER A 115 -6.97 -3.91 22.87
C SER A 115 -6.82 -3.84 23.68
N GLY A 116 -6.89 -3.41 23.83
CA GLY A 116 -6.56 -3.39 24.47
C GLY A 116 -6.42 -3.20 25.20
N PHE A 117 -6.31 -2.96 25.27
CA PHE A 117 -6.02 -2.85 25.64
C PHE A 117 -6.30 -2.73 26.07
#